data_916cbfa299a8c23ebdd7f9a418c3c5ab
#
_entry.id   916cbfa299a8c23ebdd7f9a418c3c5ab
#
_cell.length_a   1.000
_cell.length_b   1.000
_cell.length_c   1.000
_cell.angle_alpha   90.00
_cell.angle_beta   90.00
_cell.angle_gamma   90.00
#
_symmetry.space_group_name_H-M   'P 1'
#
loop_
_entity.id
_entity.type
_entity.pdbx_description
1 polymer ?
#
loop_
_entity_poly.entity_id
_entity_poly.type
_entity_poly.pdbx_seq_one_letter_code
_entity_poly.pdbx_strand_id
1 'polypeptide(L)'
;MIKEAVASSLVEVEAKLKAGANRIELCENMHESGTTPSYGMVKIASDMCQMYDAELAVMIRPRGGAFVYNWYEFVSMQADIQQLKTLSIDYFVFGCLTTESTLHQFQMQTLIHLAAPIRVVCHMAFDHIYPAGQSKALQQLINLGVTRLLTHGGPTQSNLFDNLPQLAKWVRQSKGQIEIMPGGGLNYENLDALLELFPFQEVHGTHIVKT
;
A
#
# COMPACT_ATOMS: atom_id res chain seq x y z
N MET A 1 -8.61 -15.07 -2.11
CA MET A 1 -7.69 -14.22 -1.31
C MET A 1 -6.60 -13.68 -2.23
N ILE A 2 -6.30 -12.39 -2.15
CA ILE A 2 -5.26 -11.72 -2.94
C ILE A 2 -3.95 -11.69 -2.15
N LYS A 3 -2.87 -12.20 -2.74
CA LYS A 3 -1.51 -12.08 -2.22
C LYS A 3 -0.81 -10.94 -2.96
N GLU A 4 -0.57 -9.82 -2.28
CA GLU A 4 0.21 -8.70 -2.80
C GLU A 4 1.66 -8.84 -2.38
N ALA A 5 2.57 -8.98 -3.35
CA ALA A 5 3.99 -9.13 -3.14
C ALA A 5 4.75 -7.83 -3.48
N VAL A 6 5.59 -7.35 -2.55
CA VAL A 6 6.46 -6.19 -2.79
C VAL A 6 7.61 -6.59 -3.69
N ALA A 7 7.93 -5.79 -4.71
CA ALA A 7 9.07 -5.98 -5.59
C ALA A 7 9.82 -4.66 -5.83
N SER A 8 11.14 -4.73 -5.91
CA SER A 8 12.03 -3.58 -6.14
C SER A 8 12.91 -3.71 -7.39
N SER A 9 12.72 -4.78 -8.14
CA SER A 9 13.38 -5.02 -9.41
C SER A 9 12.49 -5.86 -10.33
N LEU A 10 12.72 -5.79 -11.64
CA LEU A 10 11.97 -6.60 -12.62
C LEU A 10 12.23 -8.10 -12.45
N VAL A 11 13.41 -8.48 -11.96
CA VAL A 11 13.73 -9.89 -11.64
C VAL A 11 12.86 -10.38 -10.50
N GLU A 12 12.65 -9.56 -9.45
CA GLU A 12 11.74 -9.89 -8.35
C GLU A 12 10.27 -9.93 -8.82
N VAL A 13 9.84 -8.98 -9.69
CA VAL A 13 8.51 -9.00 -10.29
C VAL A 13 8.25 -10.33 -10.96
N GLU A 14 9.16 -10.77 -11.86
CA GLU A 14 9.02 -12.04 -12.57
C GLU A 14 8.96 -13.23 -11.61
N ALA A 15 9.87 -13.29 -10.64
CA ALA A 15 9.93 -14.39 -9.69
C ALA A 15 8.65 -14.50 -8.86
N LYS A 16 8.11 -13.37 -8.38
CA LYS A 16 6.89 -13.32 -7.56
C LYS A 16 5.64 -13.65 -8.36
N LEU A 17 5.54 -13.19 -9.62
CA LEU A 17 4.46 -13.57 -10.53
C LEU A 17 4.47 -15.08 -10.81
N LYS A 18 5.64 -15.66 -11.13
CA LYS A 18 5.81 -17.11 -11.30
C LYS A 18 5.45 -17.91 -10.04
N ALA A 19 5.68 -17.34 -8.86
CA ALA A 19 5.32 -17.93 -7.58
C ALA A 19 3.84 -17.75 -7.19
N GLY A 20 3.02 -17.13 -8.04
CA GLY A 20 1.57 -17.01 -7.87
C GLY A 20 1.14 -15.78 -7.05
N ALA A 21 1.90 -14.70 -7.06
CA ALA A 21 1.41 -13.41 -6.57
C ALA A 21 0.25 -12.91 -7.46
N ASN A 22 -0.83 -12.46 -6.83
CA ASN A 22 -2.00 -11.92 -7.53
C ASN A 22 -1.85 -10.43 -7.84
N ARG A 23 -0.98 -9.75 -7.08
CA ARG A 23 -0.67 -8.33 -7.24
C ARG A 23 0.79 -8.09 -6.88
N ILE A 24 1.41 -7.17 -7.60
CA ILE A 24 2.75 -6.66 -7.29
C ILE A 24 2.62 -5.23 -6.77
N GLU A 25 3.17 -4.94 -5.58
CA GLU A 25 3.49 -3.58 -5.20
C GLU A 25 4.90 -3.26 -5.65
N LEU A 26 5.03 -2.39 -6.65
CA LEU A 26 6.32 -1.99 -7.19
C LEU A 26 6.85 -0.76 -6.47
N CYS A 27 8.05 -0.88 -5.89
CA CYS A 27 8.77 0.18 -5.20
C CYS A 27 10.22 0.24 -5.69
N GLU A 28 10.93 1.31 -5.40
CA GLU A 28 12.40 1.39 -5.37
C GLU A 28 12.87 1.64 -3.94
N ASN A 29 14.19 1.58 -3.70
CA ASN A 29 14.83 1.93 -2.42
C ASN A 29 14.19 1.25 -1.19
N MET A 30 14.15 -0.07 -1.19
CA MET A 30 13.54 -0.83 -0.09
C MET A 30 14.22 -0.61 1.28
N HIS A 31 15.49 -0.21 1.32
CA HIS A 31 16.18 0.20 2.54
C HIS A 31 15.59 1.48 3.17
N GLU A 32 14.86 2.28 2.37
CA GLU A 32 14.07 3.44 2.80
C GLU A 32 12.57 3.11 2.95
N SER A 33 12.23 1.82 2.98
CA SER A 33 10.85 1.33 3.03
C SER A 33 10.01 1.70 1.79
N GLY A 34 10.65 1.74 0.63
CA GLY A 34 10.02 1.99 -0.65
C GLY A 34 9.87 3.46 -1.03
N THR A 35 10.23 3.79 -2.27
CA THR A 35 10.01 5.09 -2.92
C THR A 35 9.38 4.87 -4.30
N THR A 36 8.99 5.95 -5.00
CA THR A 36 8.46 5.89 -6.36
C THR A 36 9.46 5.22 -7.30
N PRO A 37 9.07 4.15 -8.01
CA PRO A 37 9.94 3.51 -9.00
C PRO A 37 10.04 4.34 -10.27
N SER A 38 11.11 4.13 -11.04
CA SER A 38 11.31 4.82 -12.32
C SER A 38 10.20 4.46 -13.33
N TYR A 39 9.89 5.40 -14.24
CA TYR A 39 8.91 5.17 -15.31
C TYR A 39 9.20 3.91 -16.13
N GLY A 40 10.49 3.65 -16.45
CA GLY A 40 10.88 2.47 -17.21
C GLY A 40 10.59 1.16 -16.47
N MET A 41 10.83 1.13 -15.15
CA MET A 41 10.45 -0.02 -14.32
C MET A 41 8.95 -0.26 -14.30
N VAL A 42 8.17 0.80 -14.08
CA VAL A 42 6.70 0.69 -14.02
C VAL A 42 6.14 0.20 -15.35
N LYS A 43 6.65 0.74 -16.47
CA LYS A 43 6.20 0.32 -17.82
C LYS A 43 6.42 -1.17 -18.06
N ILE A 44 7.61 -1.68 -17.78
CA ILE A 44 7.92 -3.10 -18.01
C ILE A 44 7.17 -3.99 -17.01
N ALA A 45 7.09 -3.59 -15.74
CA ALA A 45 6.32 -4.33 -14.73
C ALA A 45 4.82 -4.41 -15.07
N SER A 46 4.26 -3.34 -15.65
CA SER A 46 2.87 -3.34 -16.15
C SER A 46 2.66 -4.39 -17.24
N ASP A 47 3.54 -4.44 -18.23
CA ASP A 47 3.47 -5.45 -19.30
C ASP A 47 3.60 -6.88 -18.71
N MET A 48 4.50 -7.07 -17.74
CA MET A 48 4.67 -8.36 -17.06
C MET A 48 3.42 -8.76 -16.25
N CYS A 49 2.84 -7.86 -15.46
CA CYS A 49 1.63 -8.15 -14.70
C CYS A 49 0.47 -8.55 -15.62
N GLN A 50 0.29 -7.88 -16.75
CA GLN A 50 -0.72 -8.24 -17.74
C GLN A 50 -0.50 -9.66 -18.30
N MET A 51 0.75 -10.07 -18.57
CA MET A 51 1.06 -11.42 -19.06
C MET A 51 0.70 -12.53 -18.05
N TYR A 52 0.70 -12.22 -16.77
CA TYR A 52 0.39 -13.16 -15.68
C TYR A 52 -1.03 -12.99 -15.09
N ASP A 53 -1.87 -12.13 -15.68
CA ASP A 53 -3.20 -11.78 -15.16
C ASP A 53 -3.16 -11.33 -13.70
N ALA A 54 -2.16 -10.50 -13.37
CA ALA A 54 -1.92 -9.93 -12.05
C ALA A 54 -2.09 -8.42 -12.06
N GLU A 55 -2.51 -7.85 -10.92
CA GLU A 55 -2.65 -6.40 -10.74
C GLU A 55 -1.28 -5.75 -10.43
N LEU A 56 -1.13 -4.48 -10.82
CA LEU A 56 0.02 -3.65 -10.48
C LEU A 56 -0.37 -2.49 -9.57
N ALA A 57 0.23 -2.43 -8.38
CA ALA A 57 0.21 -1.30 -7.47
C ALA A 57 1.56 -0.57 -7.53
N VAL A 58 1.56 0.76 -7.61
CA VAL A 58 2.79 1.55 -7.75
C VAL A 58 2.92 2.53 -6.60
N MET A 59 4.05 2.46 -5.90
CA MET A 59 4.39 3.39 -4.83
C MET A 59 4.59 4.81 -5.37
N ILE A 60 3.94 5.79 -4.74
CA ILE A 60 4.15 7.23 -4.95
C ILE A 60 4.68 7.84 -3.65
N ARG A 61 5.99 7.86 -3.52
CA ARG A 61 6.69 8.36 -2.33
C ARG A 61 8.04 8.93 -2.74
N PRO A 62 8.25 10.26 -2.60
CA PRO A 62 9.42 10.94 -3.18
C PRO A 62 10.73 10.62 -2.44
N ARG A 63 10.65 10.16 -1.19
CA ARG A 63 11.82 9.83 -0.34
C ARG A 63 11.43 8.96 0.84
N GLY A 64 12.40 8.36 1.49
CA GLY A 64 12.27 7.70 2.79
C GLY A 64 11.96 8.65 3.96
N GLY A 65 11.90 8.11 5.18
CA GLY A 65 11.60 8.86 6.39
C GLY A 65 10.11 9.20 6.56
N ALA A 66 9.81 10.31 7.22
CA ALA A 66 8.46 10.72 7.60
C ALA A 66 7.55 10.98 6.40
N PHE A 67 6.24 10.76 6.60
CA PHE A 67 5.20 10.94 5.58
C PHE A 67 4.63 12.38 5.55
N VAL A 68 5.39 13.32 6.09
CA VAL A 68 5.08 14.76 6.05
C VAL A 68 5.87 15.36 4.89
N TYR A 69 5.18 15.80 3.87
CA TYR A 69 5.81 16.27 2.63
C TYR A 69 5.75 17.79 2.53
N ASN A 70 6.88 18.41 2.17
CA ASN A 70 6.94 19.83 1.82
C ASN A 70 6.34 20.07 0.42
N TRP A 71 6.28 21.34 0.02
CA TRP A 71 5.69 21.72 -1.26
C TRP A 71 6.35 21.04 -2.47
N TYR A 72 7.67 21.01 -2.52
CA TYR A 72 8.40 20.43 -3.67
C TYR A 72 8.21 18.91 -3.76
N GLU A 73 8.23 18.21 -2.63
CA GLU A 73 7.94 16.78 -2.55
C GLU A 73 6.51 16.47 -2.98
N PHE A 74 5.56 17.27 -2.53
CA PHE A 74 4.15 17.13 -2.91
C PHE A 74 3.91 17.38 -4.41
N VAL A 75 4.57 18.39 -5.01
CA VAL A 75 4.48 18.64 -6.46
C VAL A 75 5.14 17.51 -7.25
N SER A 76 6.25 16.94 -6.76
CA SER A 76 6.89 15.76 -7.36
C SER A 76 5.92 14.57 -7.39
N MET A 77 5.24 14.27 -6.28
CA MET A 77 4.23 13.19 -6.23
C MET A 77 3.10 13.40 -7.24
N GLN A 78 2.66 14.64 -7.43
CA GLN A 78 1.64 14.96 -8.44
C GLN A 78 2.14 14.71 -9.86
N ALA A 79 3.39 15.10 -10.17
CA ALA A 79 4.00 14.88 -11.46
C ALA A 79 4.18 13.39 -11.76
N ASP A 80 4.62 12.61 -10.76
CA ASP A 80 4.76 11.15 -10.88
C ASP A 80 3.40 10.50 -11.22
N ILE A 81 2.33 10.83 -10.50
CA ILE A 81 0.98 10.32 -10.78
C ILE A 81 0.55 10.69 -12.21
N GLN A 82 0.72 11.95 -12.62
CA GLN A 82 0.34 12.40 -13.96
C GLN A 82 1.07 11.65 -15.06
N GLN A 83 2.35 11.40 -14.88
CA GLN A 83 3.17 10.64 -15.82
C GLN A 83 2.78 9.15 -15.85
N LEU A 84 2.71 8.53 -14.67
CA LEU A 84 2.52 7.09 -14.54
C LEU A 84 1.11 6.63 -14.87
N LYS A 85 0.08 7.47 -14.67
CA LYS A 85 -1.31 7.11 -14.99
C LYS A 85 -1.58 6.89 -16.49
N THR A 86 -0.60 7.17 -17.36
CA THR A 86 -0.66 6.83 -18.78
C THR A 86 -0.36 5.35 -19.06
N LEU A 87 0.11 4.62 -18.05
CA LEU A 87 0.39 3.18 -18.10
C LEU A 87 -0.78 2.38 -17.53
N SER A 88 -0.82 1.08 -17.82
CA SER A 88 -1.81 0.16 -17.25
C SER A 88 -1.44 -0.18 -15.80
N ILE A 89 -1.91 0.64 -14.88
CA ILE A 89 -1.71 0.52 -13.43
C ILE A 89 -3.09 0.36 -12.77
N ASP A 90 -3.18 -0.52 -11.79
CA ASP A 90 -4.43 -0.77 -11.06
C ASP A 90 -4.58 0.10 -9.82
N TYR A 91 -3.45 0.36 -9.14
CA TYR A 91 -3.42 1.15 -7.91
C TYR A 91 -2.22 2.07 -7.84
N PHE A 92 -2.42 3.26 -7.28
CA PHE A 92 -1.36 4.05 -6.69
C PHE A 92 -1.35 3.89 -5.17
N VAL A 93 -0.15 3.80 -4.59
CA VAL A 93 0.05 3.58 -3.15
C VAL A 93 0.73 4.80 -2.55
N PHE A 94 0.04 5.51 -1.65
CA PHE A 94 0.59 6.67 -0.96
C PHE A 94 -0.13 6.98 0.35
N GLY A 95 0.45 7.85 1.18
CA GLY A 95 -0.15 8.37 2.39
C GLY A 95 0.57 9.63 2.84
N CYS A 96 -0.16 10.70 3.15
CA CYS A 96 0.37 11.98 3.57
C CYS A 96 -0.13 12.32 4.97
N LEU A 97 0.80 12.71 5.84
CA LEU A 97 0.51 13.12 7.21
C LEU A 97 0.86 14.60 7.43
N THR A 98 0.28 15.18 8.47
CA THR A 98 0.66 16.48 9.02
C THR A 98 1.77 16.32 10.07
N THR A 99 2.38 17.42 10.48
CA THR A 99 3.33 17.49 11.59
C THR A 99 2.75 17.02 12.93
N GLU A 100 1.42 17.09 13.07
CA GLU A 100 0.67 16.63 14.24
C GLU A 100 0.29 15.14 14.16
N SER A 101 0.92 14.37 13.23
CA SER A 101 0.62 12.94 13.01
C SER A 101 -0.86 12.66 12.76
N THR A 102 -1.51 13.50 11.96
CA THR A 102 -2.87 13.28 11.46
C THR A 102 -2.85 13.17 9.93
N LEU A 103 -3.94 12.64 9.35
CA LEU A 103 -4.06 12.55 7.90
C LEU A 103 -4.05 13.94 7.26
N HIS A 104 -3.17 14.18 6.30
CA HIS A 104 -3.11 15.46 5.57
C HIS A 104 -4.19 15.49 4.47
N GLN A 105 -5.43 15.85 4.84
CA GLN A 105 -6.60 15.75 3.97
C GLN A 105 -6.43 16.42 2.61
N PHE A 106 -5.89 17.66 2.58
CA PHE A 106 -5.71 18.39 1.33
C PHE A 106 -4.76 17.65 0.37
N GLN A 107 -3.60 17.17 0.84
CA GLN A 107 -2.66 16.43 -0.01
C GLN A 107 -3.28 15.11 -0.47
N MET A 108 -3.91 14.35 0.42
CA MET A 108 -4.58 13.10 0.06
C MET A 108 -5.67 13.33 -0.98
N GLN A 109 -6.56 14.30 -0.77
CA GLN A 109 -7.65 14.60 -1.71
C GLN A 109 -7.12 14.99 -3.09
N THR A 110 -6.07 15.83 -3.14
CA THR A 110 -5.44 16.27 -4.40
C THR A 110 -4.85 15.09 -5.16
N LEU A 111 -4.07 14.23 -4.49
CA LEU A 111 -3.44 13.06 -5.13
C LEU A 111 -4.49 12.04 -5.58
N ILE A 112 -5.53 11.79 -4.80
CA ILE A 112 -6.64 10.89 -5.17
C ILE A 112 -7.37 11.42 -6.41
N HIS A 113 -7.64 12.71 -6.45
CA HIS A 113 -8.28 13.33 -7.62
C HIS A 113 -7.42 13.20 -8.89
N LEU A 114 -6.10 13.42 -8.77
CA LEU A 114 -5.15 13.26 -9.87
C LEU A 114 -5.01 11.81 -10.32
N ALA A 115 -5.07 10.87 -9.38
CA ALA A 115 -4.97 9.43 -9.65
C ALA A 115 -6.16 8.91 -10.47
N ALA A 116 -7.34 9.50 -10.32
CA ALA A 116 -8.55 9.01 -10.96
C ALA A 116 -8.38 8.82 -12.48
N PRO A 117 -8.87 7.70 -13.07
CA PRO A 117 -9.72 6.67 -12.47
C PRO A 117 -8.96 5.52 -11.75
N ILE A 118 -7.65 5.57 -11.62
CA ILE A 118 -6.85 4.55 -10.96
C ILE A 118 -7.17 4.53 -9.46
N ARG A 119 -7.34 3.35 -8.89
CA ARG A 119 -7.67 3.14 -7.48
C ARG A 119 -6.49 3.53 -6.57
N VAL A 120 -6.78 3.85 -5.32
CA VAL A 120 -5.77 4.30 -4.36
C VAL A 120 -5.73 3.40 -3.13
N VAL A 121 -4.50 3.07 -2.72
CA VAL A 121 -4.16 2.41 -1.46
C VAL A 121 -3.52 3.43 -0.53
N CYS A 122 -3.99 3.55 0.70
CA CYS A 122 -3.23 4.23 1.75
C CYS A 122 -2.28 3.20 2.39
N HIS A 123 -0.98 3.50 2.36
CA HIS A 123 0.05 2.62 2.93
C HIS A 123 0.21 2.82 4.45
N MET A 124 1.22 2.17 5.05
CA MET A 124 1.49 2.16 6.50
C MET A 124 1.80 3.53 7.12
N ALA A 125 1.73 4.65 6.38
CA ALA A 125 1.66 5.99 6.98
C ALA A 125 0.53 6.09 8.02
N PHE A 126 -0.55 5.34 7.82
CA PHE A 126 -1.67 5.24 8.77
C PHE A 126 -1.23 4.80 10.16
N ASP A 127 -0.28 3.89 10.26
CA ASP A 127 0.22 3.36 11.53
C ASP A 127 1.05 4.41 12.32
N HIS A 128 1.47 5.51 11.66
CA HIS A 128 2.13 6.66 12.28
C HIS A 128 1.15 7.71 12.83
N ILE A 129 -0.14 7.53 12.62
CA ILE A 129 -1.18 8.36 13.25
C ILE A 129 -1.35 7.89 14.70
N TYR A 130 -1.42 8.83 15.66
CA TYR A 130 -1.68 8.48 17.04
C TYR A 130 -2.94 7.61 17.19
N PRO A 131 -2.94 6.57 18.03
CA PRO A 131 -4.05 5.61 18.14
C PRO A 131 -5.43 6.26 18.33
N ALA A 132 -5.51 7.35 19.10
CA ALA A 132 -6.75 8.11 19.31
C ALA A 132 -7.30 8.76 18.03
N GLY A 133 -6.45 9.02 17.02
CA GLY A 133 -6.81 9.64 15.74
C GLY A 133 -7.15 8.64 14.64
N GLN A 134 -6.74 7.38 14.77
CA GLN A 134 -6.84 6.38 13.69
C GLN A 134 -8.28 6.09 13.25
N SER A 135 -9.24 6.00 14.18
CA SER A 135 -10.66 5.81 13.81
C SER A 135 -11.21 6.95 12.96
N LYS A 136 -10.81 8.19 13.26
CA LYS A 136 -11.17 9.37 12.47
C LYS A 136 -10.49 9.32 11.10
N ALA A 137 -9.19 8.97 11.07
CA ALA A 137 -8.43 8.85 9.82
C ALA A 137 -9.01 7.77 8.90
N LEU A 138 -9.41 6.61 9.43
CA LEU A 138 -10.08 5.57 8.65
C LEU A 138 -11.36 6.10 7.99
N GLN A 139 -12.20 6.82 8.74
CA GLN A 139 -13.41 7.41 8.18
C GLN A 139 -13.10 8.48 7.12
N GLN A 140 -12.03 9.25 7.29
CA GLN A 140 -11.57 10.23 6.30
C GLN A 140 -11.10 9.54 5.01
N LEU A 141 -10.34 8.44 5.10
CA LEU A 141 -9.92 7.65 3.94
C LEU A 141 -11.13 7.08 3.18
N ILE A 142 -12.12 6.56 3.89
CA ILE A 142 -13.38 6.08 3.29
C ILE A 142 -14.08 7.22 2.55
N ASN A 143 -14.24 8.37 3.17
CA ASN A 143 -14.92 9.54 2.57
C ASN A 143 -14.17 10.10 1.35
N LEU A 144 -12.85 9.92 1.30
CA LEU A 144 -12.01 10.30 0.15
C LEU A 144 -12.03 9.27 -0.98
N GLY A 145 -12.67 8.12 -0.80
CA GLY A 145 -12.77 7.07 -1.81
C GLY A 145 -11.51 6.21 -1.93
N VAL A 146 -10.67 6.16 -0.89
CA VAL A 146 -9.56 5.20 -0.82
C VAL A 146 -10.12 3.80 -0.78
N THR A 147 -9.64 2.92 -1.65
CA THR A 147 -10.20 1.58 -1.81
C THR A 147 -9.58 0.55 -0.87
N ARG A 148 -8.36 0.83 -0.38
CA ARG A 148 -7.61 -0.13 0.45
C ARG A 148 -6.73 0.61 1.47
N LEU A 149 -6.64 0.06 2.66
CA LEU A 149 -5.73 0.48 3.72
C LEU A 149 -4.75 -0.66 4.02
N LEU A 150 -3.47 -0.45 3.71
CA LEU A 150 -2.37 -1.30 4.16
C LEU A 150 -1.95 -0.83 5.56
N THR A 151 -2.05 -1.71 6.54
CA THR A 151 -1.75 -1.38 7.94
C THR A 151 -1.20 -2.58 8.70
N HIS A 152 -0.31 -2.30 9.66
CA HIS A 152 0.17 -3.27 10.63
C HIS A 152 -0.81 -3.47 11.82
N GLY A 153 -1.78 -2.57 11.97
CA GLY A 153 -2.75 -2.60 13.05
C GLY A 153 -2.19 -2.12 14.40
N GLY A 154 -0.94 -1.70 14.44
CA GLY A 154 -0.23 -1.27 15.65
C GLY A 154 1.19 -0.80 15.33
N PRO A 155 2.06 -0.66 16.35
CA PRO A 155 3.46 -0.29 16.13
C PRO A 155 4.16 -1.30 15.22
N THR A 156 4.87 -0.82 14.19
CA THR A 156 5.53 -1.67 13.19
C THR A 156 6.63 -2.58 13.76
N GLN A 157 7.09 -2.32 14.98
CA GLN A 157 8.05 -3.16 15.70
C GLN A 157 7.40 -4.29 16.49
N SER A 158 6.07 -4.29 16.68
CA SER A 158 5.34 -5.37 17.34
C SER A 158 5.19 -6.58 16.42
N ASN A 159 4.82 -7.72 16.96
CA ASN A 159 4.42 -8.85 16.15
C ASN A 159 3.02 -8.57 15.55
N LEU A 160 2.85 -8.80 14.27
CA LEU A 160 1.56 -8.59 13.58
C LEU A 160 0.41 -9.37 14.24
N PHE A 161 0.69 -10.58 14.75
CA PHE A 161 -0.30 -11.43 15.41
C PHE A 161 -0.84 -10.80 16.69
N ASP A 162 -0.04 -10.00 17.40
CA ASP A 162 -0.49 -9.26 18.59
C ASP A 162 -1.47 -8.14 18.23
N ASN A 163 -1.43 -7.68 16.96
CA ASN A 163 -2.28 -6.60 16.46
C ASN A 163 -3.60 -7.11 15.83
N LEU A 164 -3.84 -8.42 15.76
CA LEU A 164 -5.06 -9.00 15.18
C LEU A 164 -6.36 -8.42 15.75
N PRO A 165 -6.50 -8.19 17.08
CA PRO A 165 -7.72 -7.57 17.62
C PRO A 165 -8.00 -6.18 17.01
N GLN A 166 -6.95 -5.39 16.77
CA GLN A 166 -7.07 -4.06 16.18
C GLN A 166 -7.37 -4.14 14.69
N LEU A 167 -6.72 -5.04 13.95
CA LEU A 167 -7.00 -5.30 12.53
C LEU A 167 -8.46 -5.75 12.34
N ALA A 168 -8.93 -6.70 13.14
CA ALA A 168 -10.33 -7.14 13.14
C ALA A 168 -11.31 -6.00 13.47
N LYS A 169 -10.92 -5.07 14.36
CA LYS A 169 -11.70 -3.86 14.66
C LYS A 169 -11.78 -2.96 13.42
N TRP A 170 -10.67 -2.74 12.69
CA TRP A 170 -10.68 -1.94 11.46
C TRP A 170 -11.56 -2.56 10.38
N VAL A 171 -11.50 -3.89 10.19
CA VAL A 171 -12.40 -4.61 9.25
C VAL A 171 -13.86 -4.38 9.61
N ARG A 172 -14.24 -4.50 10.90
CA ARG A 172 -15.63 -4.21 11.33
C ARG A 172 -16.01 -2.75 11.14
N GLN A 173 -15.10 -1.82 11.43
CA GLN A 173 -15.36 -0.38 11.33
C GLN A 173 -15.47 0.07 9.87
N SER A 174 -14.71 -0.53 8.95
CA SER A 174 -14.75 -0.23 7.52
C SER A 174 -16.10 -0.60 6.86
N LYS A 175 -16.82 -1.56 7.41
CA LYS A 175 -18.11 -2.06 6.88
C LYS A 175 -18.05 -2.40 5.38
N GLY A 176 -16.90 -2.87 4.91
CA GLY A 176 -16.66 -3.19 3.50
C GLY A 176 -16.52 -1.96 2.57
N GLN A 177 -16.44 -0.74 3.09
CA GLN A 177 -16.26 0.47 2.29
C GLN A 177 -14.79 0.72 1.90
N ILE A 178 -13.85 0.13 2.62
CA ILE A 178 -12.42 0.12 2.35
C ILE A 178 -11.88 -1.26 2.77
N GLU A 179 -11.06 -1.87 1.94
CA GLU A 179 -10.42 -3.14 2.27
C GLU A 179 -9.28 -2.92 3.27
N ILE A 180 -9.23 -3.72 4.33
CA ILE A 180 -8.17 -3.70 5.33
C ILE A 180 -7.19 -4.81 5.00
N MET A 181 -6.01 -4.44 4.52
CA MET A 181 -4.96 -5.36 4.11
C MET A 181 -3.85 -5.37 5.17
N PRO A 182 -3.68 -6.48 5.91
CA PRO A 182 -2.59 -6.59 6.88
C PRO A 182 -1.24 -6.69 6.18
N GLY A 183 -0.23 -6.01 6.73
CA GLY A 183 1.15 -6.05 6.25
C GLY A 183 2.17 -5.79 7.35
N GLY A 184 3.44 -6.02 7.00
CA GLY A 184 4.55 -5.92 7.95
C GLY A 184 4.78 -7.23 8.73
N GLY A 185 5.73 -8.05 8.24
CA GLY A 185 6.09 -9.32 8.86
C GLY A 185 5.33 -10.55 8.33
N LEU A 186 4.41 -10.39 7.37
CA LEU A 186 3.78 -11.53 6.71
C LEU A 186 4.68 -12.14 5.64
N ASN A 187 4.67 -13.47 5.59
CA ASN A 187 5.38 -14.27 4.62
C ASN A 187 4.64 -15.59 4.36
N TYR A 188 5.09 -16.38 3.38
CA TYR A 188 4.46 -17.64 3.00
C TYR A 188 4.46 -18.70 4.13
N GLU A 189 5.35 -18.59 5.15
CA GLU A 189 5.44 -19.56 6.26
C GLU A 189 4.40 -19.28 7.35
N ASN A 190 4.04 -18.00 7.59
CA ASN A 190 3.12 -17.61 8.65
C ASN A 190 1.71 -17.21 8.16
N LEU A 191 1.50 -17.19 6.85
CA LEU A 191 0.24 -16.77 6.25
C LEU A 191 -0.94 -17.66 6.66
N ASP A 192 -0.78 -18.98 6.61
CA ASP A 192 -1.87 -19.90 6.92
C ASP A 192 -2.31 -19.75 8.38
N ALA A 193 -1.36 -19.59 9.31
CA ALA A 193 -1.66 -19.32 10.72
C ALA A 193 -2.44 -18.01 10.92
N LEU A 194 -2.13 -16.96 10.13
CA LEU A 194 -2.92 -15.71 10.16
C LEU A 194 -4.36 -15.96 9.72
N LEU A 195 -4.56 -16.69 8.63
CA LEU A 195 -5.86 -16.91 8.02
C LEU A 195 -6.76 -17.83 8.85
N GLU A 196 -6.18 -18.75 9.61
CA GLU A 196 -6.91 -19.56 10.60
C GLU A 196 -7.48 -18.68 11.73
N LEU A 197 -6.77 -17.61 12.10
CA LEU A 197 -7.21 -16.69 13.16
C LEU A 197 -8.19 -15.64 12.65
N PHE A 198 -8.00 -15.15 11.43
CA PHE A 198 -8.88 -14.17 10.81
C PHE A 198 -8.86 -14.26 9.27
N PRO A 199 -10.02 -14.38 8.59
CA PRO A 199 -10.09 -14.62 7.15
C PRO A 199 -9.98 -13.31 6.35
N PHE A 200 -8.78 -12.71 6.28
CA PHE A 200 -8.53 -11.54 5.45
C PHE A 200 -8.72 -11.88 3.97
N GLN A 201 -9.28 -10.93 3.22
CA GLN A 201 -9.49 -11.07 1.78
C GLN A 201 -8.21 -10.77 0.98
N GLU A 202 -7.36 -9.92 1.51
CA GLU A 202 -6.11 -9.50 0.92
C GLU A 202 -5.00 -9.44 1.97
N VAL A 203 -3.79 -9.76 1.57
CA VAL A 203 -2.60 -9.77 2.43
C VAL A 203 -1.39 -9.21 1.68
N HIS A 204 -0.49 -8.56 2.42
CA HIS A 204 0.69 -7.89 1.86
C HIS A 204 1.97 -8.36 2.54
N GLY A 205 3.01 -8.61 1.73
CA GLY A 205 4.33 -8.93 2.28
C GLY A 205 5.42 -9.09 1.23
N THR A 206 6.66 -8.81 1.63
CA THR A 206 7.83 -8.97 0.75
C THR A 206 8.06 -10.42 0.34
N HIS A 207 7.80 -11.36 1.25
CA HIS A 207 7.96 -12.80 1.05
C HIS A 207 6.62 -13.55 1.17
N ILE A 208 5.52 -12.94 0.71
CA ILE A 208 4.18 -13.53 0.82
C ILE A 208 3.97 -14.74 -0.10
N VAL A 209 4.82 -14.87 -1.12
CA VAL A 209 4.94 -16.05 -1.99
C VAL A 209 6.35 -16.61 -1.90
N LYS A 210 6.51 -17.91 -2.12
CA LYS A 210 7.81 -18.60 -2.05
C LYS A 210 8.53 -18.48 -3.38
N THR A 211 9.54 -17.60 -3.45
CA THR A 211 10.41 -17.38 -4.61
C THR A 211 11.77 -18.04 -4.45
#